data_42a076abb1af9d7972b521c7973e2f59
#
_entry.id   42a076abb1af9d7972b521c7973e2f59
#
_cell.length_a   1.000
_cell.length_b   1.000
_cell.length_c   1.000
_cell.angle_alpha   90.00
_cell.angle_beta   90.00
_cell.angle_gamma   90.00
#
_symmetry.space_group_name_H-M   'P 1'
#
loop_
_entity.id
_entity.type
_entity.pdbx_description
1 polymer ?
#
loop_
_entity_poly.entity_id
_entity_poly.type
_entity_poly.pdbx_seq_one_letter_code
_entity_poly.pdbx_strand_id
1 'polypeptide(L)'
;MSDALPNATVTVSRVPVDGTTVRVSTIGAPGDRAFVLVAGLGVAATHRERLASNLNAFGPVHALDLPGFAGVRRFRGTVSIERYADAVEAVIDALGLVDPVLVGHSMGAQVVTEVAARRPDLSDVVLISPVVDSAARTVSESMVRFARSVVHEPAAIRWHALTAYALCGWHWFRAVLPRMLAYPIERRAEAVQARVLVVRGEHDALVPRDWVRRLGRVFPYAVLREVTGGAHAVVHAQADVVAALAVAHVRGDLPDRGVASLTAVADTTTRSDLDRLRPAEAWHVLVARLRELVGVVRGDDLVAAGKTEDARATVHDDEPVGDGEQVIADGELAAGSEDGAERRADGDERSTPVRGPERVEDAA
;
A
#
# COMPACT_ATOMS: atom_id res chain seq x y z
N MET A 1 30.70 -8.09 9.86
CA MET A 1 30.55 -8.07 8.39
C MET A 1 29.19 -7.40 8.16
N SER A 2 29.18 -6.17 7.72
CA SER A 2 27.96 -5.39 7.44
C SER A 2 27.55 -5.78 6.02
N ASP A 3 26.55 -6.65 5.90
CA ASP A 3 25.88 -6.86 4.62
C ASP A 3 25.06 -5.60 4.32
N ALA A 4 25.68 -4.70 3.55
CA ALA A 4 24.93 -3.61 2.95
C ALA A 4 23.89 -4.24 2.02
N LEU A 5 22.63 -4.05 2.34
CA LEU A 5 21.51 -4.41 1.45
C LEU A 5 21.81 -3.81 0.07
N PRO A 6 21.66 -4.58 -1.02
CA PRO A 6 21.88 -4.05 -2.36
C PRO A 6 20.98 -2.81 -2.53
N ASN A 7 21.50 -1.76 -3.17
CA ASN A 7 20.79 -0.52 -3.47
C ASN A 7 19.46 -0.86 -4.15
N ALA A 8 18.39 -0.88 -3.36
CA ALA A 8 17.06 -1.15 -3.90
C ALA A 8 16.70 0.00 -4.83
N THR A 9 16.60 -0.28 -6.12
CA THR A 9 16.21 0.72 -7.12
C THR A 9 14.76 1.11 -6.87
N VAL A 10 14.52 2.39 -6.62
CA VAL A 10 13.17 2.94 -6.53
C VAL A 10 12.74 3.38 -7.91
N THR A 11 11.68 2.78 -8.44
CA THR A 11 11.06 3.23 -9.69
C THR A 11 9.80 4.04 -9.39
N VAL A 12 9.56 5.09 -10.17
CA VAL A 12 8.38 5.93 -10.03
C VAL A 12 7.56 5.85 -11.31
N SER A 13 6.31 5.43 -11.19
CA SER A 13 5.35 5.40 -12.30
C SER A 13 4.11 6.24 -11.98
N ARG A 14 3.31 6.53 -13.00
CA ARG A 14 2.04 7.24 -12.87
C ARG A 14 0.93 6.43 -13.51
N VAL A 15 -0.10 6.13 -12.75
CA VAL A 15 -1.29 5.42 -13.22
C VAL A 15 -2.40 6.45 -13.45
N PRO A 16 -2.92 6.61 -14.66
CA PRO A 16 -4.04 7.51 -14.96
C PRO A 16 -5.32 7.07 -14.23
N VAL A 17 -5.99 8.00 -13.57
CA VAL A 17 -7.25 7.75 -12.86
C VAL A 17 -8.12 9.00 -12.95
N ASP A 18 -9.32 8.90 -13.53
CA ASP A 18 -10.37 9.92 -13.49
C ASP A 18 -9.87 11.36 -13.72
N GLY A 19 -9.13 11.55 -14.82
CA GLY A 19 -8.60 12.84 -15.27
C GLY A 19 -7.43 13.39 -14.42
N THR A 20 -6.84 12.55 -13.56
CA THR A 20 -5.61 12.78 -12.80
C THR A 20 -4.73 11.54 -12.84
N THR A 21 -3.78 11.42 -11.94
CA THR A 21 -2.91 10.23 -11.83
C THR A 21 -2.72 9.85 -10.37
N VAL A 22 -2.37 8.58 -10.12
CA VAL A 22 -1.73 8.15 -8.88
C VAL A 22 -0.24 8.02 -9.18
N ARG A 23 0.60 8.62 -8.35
CA ARG A 23 2.05 8.38 -8.41
C ARG A 23 2.37 7.15 -7.56
N VAL A 24 3.06 6.19 -8.16
CA VAL A 24 3.44 4.93 -7.53
C VAL A 24 4.96 4.86 -7.41
N SER A 25 5.46 4.81 -6.19
CA SER A 25 6.87 4.56 -5.90
C SER A 25 7.04 3.08 -5.57
N THR A 26 7.73 2.33 -6.43
CA THR A 26 7.95 0.90 -6.30
C THR A 26 9.37 0.62 -5.82
N ILE A 27 9.51 -0.21 -4.79
CA ILE A 27 10.77 -0.71 -4.25
C ILE A 27 10.78 -2.22 -4.37
N GLY A 28 11.89 -2.77 -4.85
CA GLY A 28 12.09 -4.21 -4.97
C GLY A 28 11.82 -4.77 -6.34
N ALA A 29 12.27 -6.00 -6.54
CA ALA A 29 12.03 -6.76 -7.74
C ALA A 29 10.59 -7.34 -7.73
N PRO A 30 10.03 -7.65 -8.92
CA PRO A 30 8.85 -8.48 -9.01
C PRO A 30 9.11 -9.80 -8.25
N GLY A 31 8.18 -10.19 -7.41
CA GLY A 31 8.31 -11.36 -6.54
C GLY A 31 6.93 -11.85 -6.16
N ASP A 32 6.85 -12.64 -5.10
CA ASP A 32 5.64 -13.30 -4.66
C ASP A 32 4.49 -12.28 -4.42
N ARG A 33 4.20 -11.97 -3.20
CA ARG A 33 3.05 -11.14 -2.85
C ARG A 33 3.47 -9.70 -2.61
N ALA A 34 2.88 -8.76 -3.36
CA ALA A 34 3.19 -7.33 -3.27
C ALA A 34 2.50 -6.66 -2.08
N PHE A 35 3.13 -5.63 -1.53
CA PHE A 35 2.51 -4.72 -0.55
C PHE A 35 2.12 -3.41 -1.23
N VAL A 36 0.89 -2.96 -1.03
CA VAL A 36 0.40 -1.66 -1.52
C VAL A 36 0.14 -0.74 -0.33
N LEU A 37 0.91 0.33 -0.20
CA LEU A 37 0.85 1.26 0.93
C LEU A 37 0.00 2.48 0.59
N VAL A 38 -1.09 2.67 1.34
CA VAL A 38 -2.04 3.78 1.19
C VAL A 38 -1.92 4.75 2.37
N ALA A 39 -1.58 6.01 2.09
CA ALA A 39 -1.34 7.04 3.10
C ALA A 39 -2.60 7.59 3.74
N GLY A 40 -2.40 8.24 4.89
CA GLY A 40 -3.38 9.11 5.53
C GLY A 40 -3.56 10.44 4.81
N LEU A 41 -4.48 11.26 5.34
CA LEU A 41 -4.83 12.58 4.84
C LEU A 41 -3.59 13.49 4.74
N GLY A 42 -3.30 13.98 3.55
CA GLY A 42 -2.23 14.94 3.30
C GLY A 42 -0.80 14.39 3.34
N VAL A 43 -0.62 13.08 3.55
CA VAL A 43 0.70 12.47 3.74
C VAL A 43 1.20 11.84 2.44
N ALA A 44 2.49 12.06 2.12
CA ALA A 44 3.16 11.50 0.97
C ALA A 44 3.72 10.09 1.22
N ALA A 45 4.02 9.37 0.11
CA ALA A 45 4.69 8.07 0.13
C ALA A 45 6.03 8.10 0.88
N THR A 46 6.79 9.21 0.78
CA THR A 46 8.07 9.43 1.46
C THR A 46 8.00 9.33 3.00
N HIS A 47 6.82 9.51 3.60
CA HIS A 47 6.65 9.29 5.05
C HIS A 47 6.63 7.81 5.45
N ARG A 48 6.64 6.91 4.49
CA ARG A 48 6.60 5.46 4.72
C ARG A 48 7.82 4.72 4.19
N GLU A 49 8.89 5.46 3.86
CA GLU A 49 10.14 4.87 3.37
C GLU A 49 10.68 3.79 4.31
N ARG A 50 10.63 4.02 5.62
CA ARG A 50 11.08 3.03 6.62
C ARG A 50 10.21 1.77 6.59
N LEU A 51 8.88 1.93 6.59
CA LEU A 51 7.98 0.78 6.49
C LEU A 51 8.16 0.05 5.16
N ALA A 52 8.25 0.80 4.05
CA ALA A 52 8.46 0.23 2.73
C ALA A 52 9.78 -0.54 2.63
N SER A 53 10.87 0.00 3.17
CA SER A 53 12.17 -0.67 3.23
C SER A 53 12.12 -1.96 4.05
N ASN A 54 11.43 -1.95 5.20
CA ASN A 54 11.32 -3.14 6.04
C ASN A 54 10.44 -4.22 5.38
N LEU A 55 9.36 -3.85 4.71
CA LEU A 55 8.48 -4.78 4.00
C LEU A 55 9.13 -5.33 2.72
N ASN A 56 10.02 -4.55 2.08
CA ASN A 56 10.68 -4.95 0.85
C ASN A 56 11.56 -6.20 1.00
N ALA A 57 11.96 -6.54 2.21
CA ALA A 57 12.64 -7.81 2.50
C ALA A 57 11.72 -9.05 2.30
N PHE A 58 10.40 -8.84 2.16
CA PHE A 58 9.38 -9.89 2.08
C PHE A 58 8.58 -9.87 0.76
N GLY A 59 8.77 -8.85 -0.06
CA GLY A 59 8.13 -8.70 -1.35
C GLY A 59 8.22 -7.28 -1.91
N PRO A 60 7.81 -7.06 -3.16
CA PRO A 60 7.79 -5.74 -3.75
C PRO A 60 6.80 -4.82 -3.01
N VAL A 61 7.17 -3.55 -2.89
CA VAL A 61 6.35 -2.55 -2.18
C VAL A 61 6.00 -1.41 -3.12
N HIS A 62 4.72 -1.11 -3.24
CA HIS A 62 4.16 -0.02 -4.02
C HIS A 62 3.56 1.04 -3.09
N ALA A 63 4.27 2.15 -2.89
CA ALA A 63 3.79 3.25 -2.07
C ALA A 63 3.07 4.29 -2.93
N LEU A 64 1.80 4.57 -2.59
CA LEU A 64 0.92 5.40 -3.40
C LEU A 64 0.86 6.85 -2.90
N ASP A 65 1.04 7.80 -3.81
CA ASP A 65 0.63 9.19 -3.61
C ASP A 65 -0.68 9.42 -4.35
N LEU A 66 -1.73 9.60 -3.56
CA LEU A 66 -3.09 9.73 -4.06
C LEU A 66 -3.36 11.14 -4.64
N PRO A 67 -4.37 11.30 -5.50
CA PRO A 67 -4.75 12.58 -6.07
C PRO A 67 -4.98 13.67 -5.01
N GLY A 68 -4.29 14.79 -5.16
CA GLY A 68 -4.35 15.94 -4.26
C GLY A 68 -3.35 15.90 -3.11
N PHE A 69 -2.54 14.86 -2.98
CA PHE A 69 -1.47 14.76 -1.98
C PHE A 69 -0.09 14.72 -2.65
N ALA A 70 0.94 15.09 -1.92
CA ALA A 70 2.33 15.03 -2.36
C ALA A 70 2.60 15.68 -3.74
N GLY A 71 1.88 16.73 -4.09
CA GLY A 71 2.00 17.40 -5.37
C GLY A 71 1.28 16.71 -6.56
N VAL A 72 0.61 15.60 -6.33
CA VAL A 72 -0.22 14.95 -7.35
C VAL A 72 -1.46 15.80 -7.63
N ARG A 73 -1.83 15.92 -8.92
CA ARG A 73 -3.01 16.68 -9.33
C ARG A 73 -4.27 16.15 -8.64
N ARG A 74 -5.12 17.08 -8.18
CA ARG A 74 -6.39 16.78 -7.51
C ARG A 74 -7.40 16.18 -8.46
N PHE A 75 -8.34 15.41 -7.93
CA PHE A 75 -9.55 15.03 -8.65
C PHE A 75 -10.31 16.27 -9.16
N ARG A 76 -10.96 16.15 -10.29
CA ARG A 76 -11.97 17.12 -10.71
C ARG A 76 -13.29 16.80 -10.02
N GLY A 77 -13.98 17.83 -9.50
CA GLY A 77 -15.27 17.66 -8.81
C GLY A 77 -15.14 17.15 -7.38
N THR A 78 -16.16 16.43 -6.90
CA THR A 78 -16.27 16.02 -5.51
C THR A 78 -15.32 14.88 -5.18
N VAL A 79 -14.57 15.02 -4.08
CA VAL A 79 -13.73 13.96 -3.53
C VAL A 79 -14.52 13.09 -2.56
N SER A 80 -14.24 11.79 -2.50
CA SER A 80 -14.76 10.86 -1.51
C SER A 80 -13.76 9.73 -1.24
N ILE A 81 -13.99 8.94 -0.19
CA ILE A 81 -13.16 7.77 0.12
C ILE A 81 -13.31 6.72 -0.98
N GLU A 82 -14.51 6.55 -1.53
CA GLU A 82 -14.81 5.63 -2.61
C GLU A 82 -13.99 5.96 -3.88
N ARG A 83 -13.85 7.26 -4.23
CA ARG A 83 -12.99 7.66 -5.36
C ARG A 83 -11.51 7.41 -5.12
N TYR A 84 -11.06 7.51 -3.87
CA TYR A 84 -9.70 7.09 -3.54
C TYR A 84 -9.55 5.56 -3.63
N ALA A 85 -10.58 4.80 -3.29
CA ALA A 85 -10.60 3.35 -3.49
C ALA A 85 -10.54 3.01 -4.98
N ASP A 86 -11.33 3.68 -5.85
CA ASP A 86 -11.26 3.53 -7.30
C ASP A 86 -9.83 3.77 -7.82
N ALA A 87 -9.13 4.76 -7.24
CA ALA A 87 -7.76 5.06 -7.61
C ALA A 87 -6.76 3.97 -7.19
N VAL A 88 -6.98 3.34 -6.04
CA VAL A 88 -6.14 2.20 -5.57
C VAL A 88 -6.42 0.97 -6.42
N GLU A 89 -7.69 0.66 -6.72
CA GLU A 89 -8.08 -0.46 -7.59
C GLU A 89 -7.46 -0.30 -8.99
N ALA A 90 -7.50 0.90 -9.57
CA ALA A 90 -6.87 1.17 -10.85
C ALA A 90 -5.34 0.94 -10.84
N VAL A 91 -4.66 1.20 -9.71
CA VAL A 91 -3.23 0.87 -9.57
C VAL A 91 -3.01 -0.63 -9.49
N ILE A 92 -3.82 -1.36 -8.71
CA ILE A 92 -3.75 -2.82 -8.61
C ILE A 92 -3.88 -3.45 -9.99
N ASP A 93 -4.88 -3.01 -10.75
CA ASP A 93 -5.19 -3.54 -12.07
C ASP A 93 -4.11 -3.14 -13.10
N ALA A 94 -3.65 -1.89 -13.11
CA ALA A 94 -2.62 -1.42 -14.04
C ALA A 94 -1.24 -2.07 -13.84
N LEU A 95 -0.93 -2.47 -12.60
CA LEU A 95 0.30 -3.19 -12.28
C LEU A 95 0.13 -4.72 -12.34
N GLY A 96 -1.06 -5.22 -12.63
CA GLY A 96 -1.35 -6.65 -12.70
C GLY A 96 -1.10 -7.38 -11.36
N LEU A 97 -1.35 -6.71 -10.23
CA LEU A 97 -1.09 -7.30 -8.91
C LEU A 97 -2.15 -8.34 -8.58
N VAL A 98 -1.69 -9.56 -8.29
CA VAL A 98 -2.56 -10.66 -7.86
C VAL A 98 -2.50 -10.75 -6.34
N ASP A 99 -3.66 -10.69 -5.68
CA ASP A 99 -3.82 -10.76 -4.22
C ASP A 99 -2.78 -9.93 -3.43
N PRO A 100 -2.63 -8.61 -3.71
CA PRO A 100 -1.68 -7.79 -2.97
C PRO A 100 -2.13 -7.59 -1.52
N VAL A 101 -1.16 -7.44 -0.63
CA VAL A 101 -1.42 -7.06 0.77
C VAL A 101 -1.65 -5.55 0.82
N LEU A 102 -2.87 -5.13 1.13
CA LEU A 102 -3.18 -3.71 1.25
C LEU A 102 -2.86 -3.20 2.65
N VAL A 103 -2.06 -2.15 2.74
CA VAL A 103 -1.65 -1.54 4.00
C VAL A 103 -2.12 -0.09 4.04
N GLY A 104 -3.14 0.19 4.84
CA GLY A 104 -3.72 1.52 4.98
C GLY A 104 -3.40 2.17 6.32
N HIS A 105 -2.95 3.44 6.32
CA HIS A 105 -2.73 4.21 7.53
C HIS A 105 -3.73 5.35 7.66
N SER A 106 -4.33 5.54 8.85
CA SER A 106 -5.23 6.65 9.14
C SER A 106 -6.42 6.69 8.14
N MET A 107 -6.60 7.77 7.35
CA MET A 107 -7.57 7.82 6.25
C MET A 107 -7.34 6.71 5.21
N GLY A 108 -6.08 6.33 4.97
CA GLY A 108 -5.76 5.22 4.07
C GLY A 108 -6.35 3.90 4.52
N ALA A 109 -6.60 3.71 5.82
CA ALA A 109 -7.30 2.54 6.34
C ALA A 109 -8.77 2.51 5.89
N GLN A 110 -9.43 3.67 5.77
CA GLN A 110 -10.79 3.76 5.21
C GLN A 110 -10.79 3.36 3.72
N VAL A 111 -9.81 3.88 2.96
CA VAL A 111 -9.65 3.58 1.53
C VAL A 111 -9.42 2.09 1.32
N VAL A 112 -8.51 1.49 2.08
CA VAL A 112 -8.19 0.06 2.01
C VAL A 112 -9.39 -0.81 2.42
N THR A 113 -10.15 -0.40 3.44
CA THR A 113 -11.37 -1.09 3.84
C THR A 113 -12.42 -1.06 2.73
N GLU A 114 -12.55 0.08 2.02
CA GLU A 114 -13.47 0.20 0.89
C GLU A 114 -13.06 -0.71 -0.27
N VAL A 115 -11.77 -0.75 -0.63
CA VAL A 115 -11.25 -1.67 -1.65
C VAL A 115 -11.50 -3.12 -1.25
N ALA A 116 -11.14 -3.51 -0.02
CA ALA A 116 -11.30 -4.87 0.47
C ALA A 116 -12.78 -5.32 0.54
N ALA A 117 -13.69 -4.40 0.81
CA ALA A 117 -15.14 -4.68 0.79
C ALA A 117 -15.69 -4.91 -0.62
N ARG A 118 -15.00 -4.44 -1.66
CA ARG A 118 -15.36 -4.63 -3.07
C ARG A 118 -14.63 -5.81 -3.71
N ARG A 119 -13.46 -6.18 -3.16
CA ARG A 119 -12.56 -7.20 -3.69
C ARG A 119 -12.46 -8.39 -2.73
N PRO A 120 -13.38 -9.35 -2.82
CA PRO A 120 -13.35 -10.56 -1.98
C PRO A 120 -12.20 -11.50 -2.32
N ASP A 121 -11.48 -11.27 -3.41
CA ASP A 121 -10.27 -11.96 -3.85
C ASP A 121 -9.02 -11.60 -3.04
N LEU A 122 -9.08 -10.55 -2.22
CA LEU A 122 -7.98 -10.17 -1.33
C LEU A 122 -7.96 -11.06 -0.08
N SER A 123 -6.78 -11.61 0.22
CA SER A 123 -6.60 -12.49 1.39
C SER A 123 -6.24 -11.76 2.66
N ASP A 124 -5.43 -10.69 2.58
CA ASP A 124 -4.90 -9.99 3.76
C ASP A 124 -4.89 -8.48 3.63
N VAL A 125 -5.27 -7.84 4.72
CA VAL A 125 -5.33 -6.38 4.85
C VAL A 125 -4.72 -5.93 6.18
N VAL A 126 -3.95 -4.85 6.17
CA VAL A 126 -3.36 -4.24 7.36
C VAL A 126 -3.87 -2.81 7.52
N LEU A 127 -4.55 -2.55 8.62
CA LEU A 127 -5.10 -1.24 8.96
C LEU A 127 -4.31 -0.65 10.14
N ILE A 128 -3.58 0.42 9.88
CA ILE A 128 -2.73 1.07 10.88
C ILE A 128 -3.44 2.35 11.33
N SER A 129 -3.71 2.46 12.62
CA SER A 129 -4.39 3.63 13.22
C SER A 129 -5.66 4.05 12.45
N PRO A 130 -6.64 3.13 12.24
CA PRO A 130 -7.81 3.38 11.42
C PRO A 130 -8.72 4.47 12.03
N VAL A 131 -8.87 5.59 11.33
CA VAL A 131 -9.83 6.65 11.67
C VAL A 131 -11.14 6.41 10.92
N VAL A 132 -12.28 6.91 11.36
CA VAL A 132 -12.58 7.80 12.46
C VAL A 132 -13.45 7.04 13.46
N ASP A 133 -13.21 7.27 14.76
CA ASP A 133 -14.11 6.74 15.79
C ASP A 133 -15.52 7.25 15.56
N SER A 134 -16.47 6.33 15.39
CA SER A 134 -17.89 6.66 15.15
C SER A 134 -18.52 7.50 16.27
N ALA A 135 -17.99 7.40 17.48
CA ALA A 135 -18.42 8.23 18.62
C ALA A 135 -17.88 9.66 18.58
N ALA A 136 -16.97 10.01 17.65
CA ALA A 136 -16.24 11.27 17.65
C ALA A 136 -15.99 11.80 16.21
N ARG A 137 -17.07 11.98 15.45
CA ARG A 137 -17.01 12.41 14.04
C ARG A 137 -17.01 13.93 13.83
N THR A 138 -16.90 14.72 14.88
CA THR A 138 -16.83 16.18 14.75
C THR A 138 -15.41 16.66 14.47
N VAL A 139 -15.27 17.74 13.70
CA VAL A 139 -13.97 18.34 13.40
C VAL A 139 -13.26 18.75 14.68
N SER A 140 -13.98 19.41 15.61
CA SER A 140 -13.42 19.90 16.88
C SER A 140 -12.87 18.76 17.74
N GLU A 141 -13.62 17.69 17.88
CA GLU A 141 -13.20 16.53 18.68
C GLU A 141 -12.01 15.80 18.03
N SER A 142 -12.05 15.62 16.71
CA SER A 142 -10.93 15.04 15.96
C SER A 142 -9.66 15.87 16.09
N MET A 143 -9.76 17.21 16.08
CA MET A 143 -8.63 18.13 16.28
C MET A 143 -8.05 18.03 17.69
N VAL A 144 -8.91 17.95 18.73
CA VAL A 144 -8.45 17.78 20.11
C VAL A 144 -7.74 16.43 20.29
N ARG A 145 -8.30 15.35 19.75
CA ARG A 145 -7.69 14.02 19.79
C ARG A 145 -6.38 13.98 19.01
N PHE A 146 -6.33 14.61 17.84
CA PHE A 146 -5.11 14.75 17.06
C PHE A 146 -4.02 15.50 17.82
N ALA A 147 -4.34 16.64 18.42
CA ALA A 147 -3.39 17.41 19.24
C ALA A 147 -2.83 16.58 20.41
N ARG A 148 -3.68 15.77 21.05
CA ARG A 148 -3.24 14.86 22.12
C ARG A 148 -2.30 13.78 21.62
N SER A 149 -2.54 13.21 20.43
CA SER A 149 -1.64 12.24 19.81
C SER A 149 -0.29 12.87 19.49
N VAL A 150 -0.28 14.07 18.89
CA VAL A 150 0.92 14.77 18.44
C VAL A 150 1.90 15.07 19.57
N VAL A 151 1.42 15.27 20.81
CA VAL A 151 2.31 15.49 21.97
C VAL A 151 3.24 14.32 22.23
N HIS A 152 2.81 13.10 21.91
CA HIS A 152 3.61 11.87 22.10
C HIS A 152 4.49 11.53 20.90
N GLU A 153 4.38 12.28 19.81
CA GLU A 153 5.22 12.08 18.62
C GLU A 153 6.60 12.73 18.78
N PRO A 154 7.68 12.12 18.27
CA PRO A 154 8.99 12.74 18.17
C PRO A 154 8.93 14.07 17.40
N ALA A 155 9.81 15.03 17.77
CA ALA A 155 9.82 16.36 17.16
C ALA A 155 9.99 16.33 15.64
N ALA A 156 10.83 15.43 15.12
CA ALA A 156 11.03 15.24 13.69
C ALA A 156 9.73 14.83 12.98
N ILE A 157 8.96 13.92 13.57
CA ILE A 157 7.68 13.47 13.00
C ILE A 157 6.64 14.59 12.99
N ARG A 158 6.58 15.38 14.07
CA ARG A 158 5.71 16.59 14.13
C ARG A 158 6.02 17.57 13.02
N TRP A 159 7.30 17.81 12.75
CA TRP A 159 7.75 18.69 11.66
C TRP A 159 7.37 18.13 10.29
N HIS A 160 7.57 16.84 10.07
CA HIS A 160 7.17 16.17 8.83
C HIS A 160 5.66 16.25 8.59
N ALA A 161 4.85 16.00 9.61
CA ALA A 161 3.39 16.12 9.50
C ALA A 161 2.96 17.55 9.14
N LEU A 162 3.56 18.58 9.77
CA LEU A 162 3.27 19.97 9.48
C LEU A 162 3.60 20.34 8.03
N THR A 163 4.77 19.91 7.53
CA THR A 163 5.17 20.15 6.13
C THR A 163 4.27 19.42 5.14
N ALA A 164 3.83 18.21 5.45
CA ALA A 164 2.91 17.45 4.62
C ALA A 164 1.55 18.14 4.47
N TYR A 165 0.99 18.64 5.58
CA TYR A 165 -0.26 19.41 5.55
C TYR A 165 -0.13 20.73 4.80
N ALA A 166 1.01 21.42 4.92
CA ALA A 166 1.28 22.63 4.15
C ALA A 166 1.34 22.35 2.64
N LEU A 167 1.99 21.25 2.22
CA LEU A 167 2.07 20.82 0.81
C LEU A 167 0.74 20.31 0.23
N CYS A 168 -0.10 19.69 1.04
CA CYS A 168 -1.45 19.30 0.65
C CYS A 168 -2.31 20.51 0.25
N GLY A 169 -2.07 21.66 0.90
CA GLY A 169 -2.81 22.90 0.72
C GLY A 169 -4.16 22.89 1.45
N TRP A 170 -4.43 24.00 2.13
CA TRP A 170 -5.58 24.17 3.00
C TRP A 170 -6.95 23.90 2.34
N HIS A 171 -7.10 24.28 1.07
CA HIS A 171 -8.35 24.05 0.34
C HIS A 171 -8.66 22.59 0.15
N TRP A 172 -7.63 21.76 -0.20
CA TRP A 172 -7.83 20.34 -0.41
C TRP A 172 -8.04 19.60 0.91
N PHE A 173 -7.28 19.95 1.92
CA PHE A 173 -7.50 19.43 3.27
C PHE A 173 -8.95 19.63 3.73
N ARG A 174 -9.49 20.85 3.55
CA ARG A 174 -10.89 21.17 3.87
C ARG A 174 -11.91 20.43 3.02
N ALA A 175 -11.58 20.07 1.81
CA ALA A 175 -12.45 19.29 0.94
C ALA A 175 -12.51 17.81 1.37
N VAL A 176 -11.37 17.23 1.77
CA VAL A 176 -11.26 15.80 2.11
C VAL A 176 -11.68 15.51 3.55
N LEU A 177 -11.31 16.35 4.51
CA LEU A 177 -11.58 16.13 5.94
C LEU A 177 -13.05 15.80 6.25
N PRO A 178 -14.06 16.55 5.78
CA PRO A 178 -15.46 16.21 6.04
C PRO A 178 -15.87 14.84 5.46
N ARG A 179 -15.30 14.45 4.33
CA ARG A 179 -15.56 13.15 3.69
C ARG A 179 -14.96 12.00 4.49
N MET A 180 -13.73 12.18 4.98
CA MET A 180 -13.09 11.26 5.90
C MET A 180 -13.91 11.09 7.21
N LEU A 181 -14.38 12.20 7.79
CA LEU A 181 -15.17 12.17 9.03
C LEU A 181 -16.56 11.51 8.83
N ALA A 182 -17.17 11.68 7.68
CA ALA A 182 -18.49 11.14 7.37
C ALA A 182 -18.47 9.67 6.92
N TYR A 183 -17.32 9.15 6.48
CA TYR A 183 -17.23 7.80 5.93
C TYR A 183 -17.54 6.73 6.98
N PRO A 184 -18.52 5.82 6.72
CA PRO A 184 -18.97 4.82 7.69
C PRO A 184 -18.14 3.54 7.58
N ILE A 185 -16.87 3.59 8.02
CA ILE A 185 -15.93 2.45 7.90
C ILE A 185 -16.51 1.15 8.50
N GLU A 186 -17.32 1.23 9.56
CA GLU A 186 -17.92 0.08 10.22
C GLU A 186 -18.84 -0.69 9.27
N ARG A 187 -19.68 0.04 8.50
CA ARG A 187 -20.61 -0.58 7.55
C ARG A 187 -19.88 -1.31 6.41
N ARG A 188 -18.72 -0.79 6.03
CA ARG A 188 -17.89 -1.41 4.97
C ARG A 188 -17.10 -2.58 5.51
N ALA A 189 -16.68 -2.53 6.77
CA ALA A 189 -15.95 -3.58 7.46
C ALA A 189 -16.71 -4.92 7.49
N GLU A 190 -18.06 -4.88 7.57
CA GLU A 190 -18.91 -6.08 7.54
C GLU A 190 -18.79 -6.90 6.25
N ALA A 191 -18.48 -6.23 5.14
CA ALA A 191 -18.37 -6.85 3.83
C ALA A 191 -16.97 -7.39 3.50
N VAL A 192 -15.96 -7.08 4.33
CA VAL A 192 -14.57 -7.48 4.10
C VAL A 192 -14.38 -8.97 4.40
N GLN A 193 -13.99 -9.74 3.39
CA GLN A 193 -13.72 -11.19 3.54
C GLN A 193 -12.25 -11.50 3.85
N ALA A 194 -11.36 -10.56 3.63
CA ALA A 194 -9.94 -10.69 3.94
C ALA A 194 -9.68 -10.83 5.44
N ARG A 195 -8.57 -11.46 5.80
CA ARG A 195 -8.05 -11.41 7.17
C ARG A 195 -7.52 -10.00 7.43
N VAL A 196 -7.93 -9.40 8.52
CA VAL A 196 -7.60 -8.00 8.84
C VAL A 196 -6.69 -7.92 10.06
N LEU A 197 -5.53 -7.30 9.91
CA LEU A 197 -4.71 -6.88 11.04
C LEU A 197 -4.98 -5.40 11.34
N VAL A 198 -5.41 -5.10 12.55
CA VAL A 198 -5.56 -3.73 13.03
C VAL A 198 -4.44 -3.42 14.01
N VAL A 199 -3.63 -2.42 13.68
CA VAL A 199 -2.52 -1.94 14.52
C VAL A 199 -2.80 -0.51 14.98
N ARG A 200 -2.56 -0.22 16.27
CA ARG A 200 -2.59 1.13 16.82
C ARG A 200 -1.38 1.40 17.71
N GLY A 201 -1.02 2.64 17.89
CA GLY A 201 -0.07 3.04 18.93
C GLY A 201 -0.76 3.18 20.30
N GLU A 202 -0.05 2.87 21.39
CA GLU A 202 -0.56 2.97 22.77
C GLU A 202 -1.08 4.37 23.11
N HIS A 203 -0.40 5.41 22.63
CA HIS A 203 -0.73 6.82 22.88
C HIS A 203 -1.54 7.47 21.75
N ASP A 204 -2.07 6.66 20.84
CA ASP A 204 -2.93 7.17 19.76
C ASP A 204 -4.30 7.58 20.30
N ALA A 205 -4.43 8.85 20.66
CA ALA A 205 -5.69 9.41 21.15
C ALA A 205 -6.74 9.59 20.03
N LEU A 206 -6.31 9.64 18.76
CA LEU A 206 -7.21 9.74 17.61
C LEU A 206 -7.95 8.42 17.37
N VAL A 207 -7.27 7.30 17.70
CA VAL A 207 -7.76 5.93 17.55
C VAL A 207 -7.79 5.23 18.93
N PRO A 208 -8.79 5.52 19.79
CA PRO A 208 -8.86 4.95 21.14
C PRO A 208 -9.00 3.41 21.11
N ARG A 209 -8.55 2.76 22.21
CA ARG A 209 -8.65 1.30 22.38
C ARG A 209 -10.06 0.76 22.16
N ASP A 210 -11.06 1.46 22.71
CA ASP A 210 -12.46 1.03 22.59
C ASP A 210 -13.00 1.13 21.17
N TRP A 211 -12.53 2.13 20.41
CA TRP A 211 -12.83 2.23 18.99
C TRP A 211 -12.26 1.02 18.22
N VAL A 212 -10.98 0.71 18.39
CA VAL A 212 -10.34 -0.45 17.74
C VAL A 212 -11.03 -1.75 18.09
N ARG A 213 -11.44 -1.93 19.36
CA ARG A 213 -12.20 -3.12 19.79
C ARG A 213 -13.58 -3.18 19.15
N ARG A 214 -14.27 -2.03 19.02
CA ARG A 214 -15.57 -2.00 18.33
C ARG A 214 -15.41 -2.33 16.85
N LEU A 215 -14.48 -1.66 16.17
CA LEU A 215 -14.20 -1.89 14.76
C LEU A 215 -13.78 -3.34 14.50
N GLY A 216 -12.89 -3.89 15.33
CA GLY A 216 -12.42 -5.27 15.19
C GLY A 216 -13.51 -6.32 15.34
N ARG A 217 -14.61 -6.03 16.06
CA ARG A 217 -15.75 -6.95 16.17
C ARG A 217 -16.65 -6.95 14.93
N VAL A 218 -16.52 -5.91 14.11
CA VAL A 218 -17.32 -5.78 12.89
C VAL A 218 -16.69 -6.57 11.73
N PHE A 219 -15.38 -6.64 11.66
CA PHE A 219 -14.69 -7.46 10.67
C PHE A 219 -14.93 -8.96 10.97
N PRO A 220 -15.26 -9.77 9.97
CA PRO A 220 -15.40 -11.23 10.15
C PRO A 220 -14.12 -11.90 10.69
N TYR A 221 -12.97 -11.44 10.25
CA TYR A 221 -11.66 -12.00 10.64
C TYR A 221 -10.68 -10.87 10.98
N ALA A 222 -10.55 -10.50 12.25
CA ALA A 222 -9.67 -9.43 12.69
C ALA A 222 -8.74 -9.83 13.84
N VAL A 223 -7.48 -9.43 13.71
CA VAL A 223 -6.47 -9.51 14.77
C VAL A 223 -6.08 -8.10 15.17
N LEU A 224 -6.13 -7.79 16.48
CA LEU A 224 -5.86 -6.45 17.00
C LEU A 224 -4.52 -6.41 17.71
N ARG A 225 -3.67 -5.42 17.40
CA ARG A 225 -2.36 -5.22 18.04
C ARG A 225 -2.19 -3.76 18.45
N GLU A 226 -1.57 -3.56 19.61
CA GLU A 226 -1.22 -2.25 20.14
C GLU A 226 0.30 -2.18 20.34
N VAL A 227 0.95 -1.22 19.69
CA VAL A 227 2.40 -1.02 19.82
C VAL A 227 2.67 -0.11 21.00
N THR A 228 3.41 -0.62 21.99
CA THR A 228 3.76 0.09 23.21
C THR A 228 4.62 1.32 22.90
N GLY A 229 4.30 2.44 23.54
CA GLY A 229 5.00 3.71 23.34
C GLY A 229 4.69 4.42 22.00
N GLY A 230 3.96 3.78 21.09
CA GLY A 230 3.57 4.37 19.81
C GLY A 230 2.45 5.38 19.95
N ALA A 231 2.39 6.36 19.03
CA ALA A 231 1.27 7.28 18.88
C ALA A 231 0.61 7.13 17.50
N HIS A 232 -0.02 8.17 16.94
CA HIS A 232 -0.74 8.04 15.67
C HIS A 232 0.18 7.72 14.47
N ALA A 233 1.42 8.24 14.48
CA ALA A 233 2.42 7.98 13.46
C ALA A 233 3.25 6.70 13.72
N VAL A 234 2.70 5.69 14.40
CA VAL A 234 3.34 4.39 14.66
C VAL A 234 3.92 3.76 13.39
N VAL A 235 3.28 3.96 12.25
CA VAL A 235 3.73 3.54 10.92
C VAL A 235 5.11 4.08 10.55
N HIS A 236 5.53 5.17 11.13
CA HIS A 236 6.83 5.81 10.91
C HIS A 236 7.77 5.63 12.10
N ALA A 237 7.26 5.85 13.31
CA ALA A 237 8.05 5.79 14.54
C ALA A 237 8.55 4.37 14.86
N GLN A 238 7.67 3.37 14.70
CA GLN A 238 7.96 1.96 14.95
C GLN A 238 7.70 1.12 13.68
N ALA A 239 8.25 1.57 12.56
CA ALA A 239 8.04 0.96 11.25
C ALA A 239 8.49 -0.51 11.17
N ASP A 240 9.52 -0.88 11.91
CA ASP A 240 10.05 -2.23 12.03
C ASP A 240 9.07 -3.16 12.76
N VAL A 241 8.50 -2.73 13.88
CA VAL A 241 7.48 -3.49 14.61
C VAL A 241 6.22 -3.65 13.75
N VAL A 242 5.79 -2.59 13.08
CA VAL A 242 4.62 -2.64 12.19
C VAL A 242 4.87 -3.57 11.00
N ALA A 243 6.05 -3.54 10.39
CA ALA A 243 6.43 -4.45 9.31
C ALA A 243 6.44 -5.91 9.79
N ALA A 244 7.05 -6.18 10.94
CA ALA A 244 7.09 -7.52 11.53
C ALA A 244 5.67 -8.07 11.79
N LEU A 245 4.77 -7.23 12.32
CA LEU A 245 3.36 -7.60 12.53
C LEU A 245 2.64 -7.87 11.22
N ALA A 246 2.84 -7.04 10.19
CA ALA A 246 2.24 -7.24 8.87
C ALA A 246 2.70 -8.55 8.23
N VAL A 247 4.00 -8.85 8.28
CA VAL A 247 4.57 -10.10 7.76
C VAL A 247 4.06 -11.31 8.54
N ALA A 248 4.04 -11.25 9.87
CA ALA A 248 3.52 -12.32 10.71
C ALA A 248 2.01 -12.57 10.45
N HIS A 249 1.24 -11.50 10.16
CA HIS A 249 -0.16 -11.62 9.76
C HIS A 249 -0.32 -12.37 8.45
N VAL A 250 0.40 -11.96 7.41
CA VAL A 250 0.38 -12.60 6.09
C VAL A 250 0.75 -14.09 6.17
N ARG A 251 1.74 -14.42 7.01
CA ARG A 251 2.17 -15.80 7.24
C ARG A 251 1.21 -16.64 8.09
N GLY A 252 0.22 -16.01 8.74
CA GLY A 252 -0.66 -16.69 9.67
C GLY A 252 -0.03 -17.00 11.04
N ASP A 253 1.10 -16.36 11.36
CA ASP A 253 1.85 -16.59 12.59
C ASP A 253 1.24 -15.85 13.80
N LEU A 254 0.31 -14.91 13.57
CA LEU A 254 -0.35 -14.19 14.66
C LEU A 254 -1.45 -15.06 15.27
N PRO A 255 -1.34 -15.37 16.57
CA PRO A 255 -2.38 -16.14 17.23
C PRO A 255 -3.72 -15.38 17.21
N ASP A 256 -4.74 -16.04 16.70
CA ASP A 256 -6.12 -15.58 16.81
C ASP A 256 -6.61 -15.88 18.24
N ARG A 257 -6.54 -14.87 19.10
CA ARG A 257 -7.01 -14.96 20.50
C ARG A 257 -8.46 -14.52 20.66
N GLY A 258 -9.22 -14.59 19.57
CA GLY A 258 -10.61 -14.11 19.49
C GLY A 258 -10.67 -12.60 19.20
N VAL A 259 -11.66 -12.25 18.43
CA VAL A 259 -11.90 -10.93 17.77
C VAL A 259 -11.87 -9.70 18.70
N ALA A 260 -11.81 -9.87 20.01
CA ALA A 260 -11.90 -8.77 20.98
C ALA A 260 -10.61 -8.50 21.77
N SER A 261 -9.56 -9.30 21.58
CA SER A 261 -8.34 -9.18 22.39
C SER A 261 -7.32 -8.26 21.71
N LEU A 262 -7.26 -7.01 22.15
CA LEU A 262 -6.18 -6.09 21.81
C LEU A 262 -4.91 -6.49 22.57
N THR A 263 -3.95 -7.04 21.85
CA THR A 263 -2.68 -7.51 22.46
C THR A 263 -1.61 -6.44 22.31
N ALA A 264 -0.97 -6.08 23.43
CA ALA A 264 0.19 -5.19 23.43
C ALA A 264 1.43 -5.90 22.87
N VAL A 265 2.18 -5.17 22.04
CA VAL A 265 3.46 -5.61 21.48
C VAL A 265 4.53 -4.62 21.92
N ALA A 266 5.57 -5.12 22.56
CA ALA A 266 6.67 -4.27 23.00
C ALA A 266 7.42 -3.70 21.79
N ASP A 267 7.73 -2.41 21.88
CA ASP A 267 8.71 -1.79 21.00
C ASP A 267 10.10 -2.20 21.51
N THR A 268 10.85 -2.89 20.66
CA THR A 268 12.25 -3.28 20.95
C THR A 268 13.24 -2.22 20.48
N THR A 269 12.76 -1.20 19.74
CA THR A 269 13.60 -0.11 19.25
C THR A 269 13.85 0.90 20.37
N THR A 270 15.10 1.20 20.61
CA THR A 270 15.48 2.27 21.54
C THR A 270 15.13 3.63 20.93
N ARG A 271 14.41 4.45 21.69
CA ARG A 271 13.98 5.82 21.31
C ARG A 271 15.15 6.69 20.78
N SER A 272 16.39 6.34 21.16
CA SER A 272 17.61 6.99 20.68
C SER A 272 17.90 6.82 19.19
N ASP A 273 17.36 5.79 18.56
CA ASP A 273 17.57 5.53 17.12
C ASP A 273 16.60 6.32 16.24
N LEU A 274 15.46 6.74 16.80
CA LEU A 274 14.44 7.54 16.13
C LEU A 274 14.80 9.04 16.04
N ASP A 275 15.54 9.55 17.02
CA ASP A 275 15.96 10.96 17.07
C ASP A 275 17.22 11.25 16.21
N ARG A 276 17.87 10.21 15.68
CA ARG A 276 19.04 10.32 14.82
C ARG A 276 18.69 10.27 13.34
N LEU A 277 17.77 11.12 12.89
CA LEU A 277 17.77 11.49 11.46
C LEU A 277 19.13 12.14 11.19
N ARG A 278 19.99 11.44 10.47
CA ARG A 278 21.28 12.03 10.04
C ARG A 278 20.97 13.31 9.27
N PRO A 279 21.73 14.39 9.46
CA PRO A 279 21.51 15.64 8.73
C PRO A 279 21.40 15.45 7.22
N ALA A 280 22.09 14.43 6.67
CA ALA A 280 22.00 14.05 5.27
C ALA A 280 20.60 13.51 4.89
N GLU A 281 19.96 12.71 5.73
CA GLU A 281 18.61 12.17 5.47
C GLU A 281 17.57 13.29 5.52
N ALA A 282 17.68 14.21 6.48
CA ALA A 282 16.83 15.39 6.55
C ALA A 282 16.99 16.29 5.30
N TRP A 283 18.23 16.42 4.80
CA TRP A 283 18.51 17.16 3.58
C TRP A 283 17.94 16.49 2.33
N HIS A 284 18.06 15.18 2.19
CA HIS A 284 17.46 14.43 1.08
C HIS A 284 15.92 14.53 1.08
N VAL A 285 15.28 14.45 2.24
CA VAL A 285 13.84 14.68 2.38
C VAL A 285 13.47 16.10 1.97
N LEU A 286 14.24 17.11 2.43
CA LEU A 286 14.00 18.51 2.07
C LEU A 286 14.16 18.74 0.56
N VAL A 287 15.21 18.20 -0.05
CA VAL A 287 15.46 18.30 -1.50
C VAL A 287 14.39 17.58 -2.30
N ALA A 288 13.95 16.39 -1.89
CA ALA A 288 12.84 15.69 -2.51
C ALA A 288 11.56 16.53 -2.44
N ARG A 289 11.26 17.15 -1.28
CA ARG A 289 10.12 18.04 -1.08
C ARG A 289 10.19 19.30 -1.94
N LEU A 290 11.36 19.92 -2.05
CA LEU A 290 11.56 21.08 -2.92
C LEU A 290 11.41 20.72 -4.40
N ARG A 291 11.87 19.55 -4.81
CA ARG A 291 11.65 19.03 -6.17
C ARG A 291 10.17 18.76 -6.45
N GLU A 292 9.45 18.17 -5.50
CA GLU A 292 8.00 18.00 -5.57
C GLU A 292 7.29 19.35 -5.73
N LEU A 293 7.66 20.34 -4.92
CA LEU A 293 7.10 21.69 -4.97
C LEU A 293 7.39 22.38 -6.32
N VAL A 294 8.62 22.25 -6.82
CA VAL A 294 9.03 22.81 -8.12
C VAL A 294 8.28 22.12 -9.27
N GLY A 295 8.07 20.79 -9.21
CA GLY A 295 7.25 20.06 -10.16
C GLY A 295 5.81 20.57 -10.21
N VAL A 296 5.20 20.79 -9.03
CA VAL A 296 3.85 21.38 -8.92
C VAL A 296 3.79 22.78 -9.53
N VAL A 297 4.79 23.64 -9.24
CA VAL A 297 4.83 25.02 -9.76
C VAL A 297 5.08 25.06 -11.26
N ARG A 298 5.88 24.12 -11.81
CA ARG A 298 6.16 24.02 -13.26
C ARG A 298 5.06 23.33 -14.06
N GLY A 299 4.10 22.70 -13.40
CA GLY A 299 3.03 21.96 -14.10
C GLY A 299 3.53 20.71 -14.81
N ASP A 300 4.68 20.16 -14.39
CA ASP A 300 5.29 18.95 -14.98
C ASP A 300 4.38 17.72 -14.86
N ASP A 301 3.34 17.80 -14.05
CA ASP A 301 2.25 16.81 -13.97
C ASP A 301 1.31 16.83 -15.22
N LEU A 302 1.57 17.72 -16.19
CA LEU A 302 0.77 17.83 -17.42
C LEU A 302 1.32 17.01 -18.60
N VAL A 303 2.50 16.41 -18.48
CA VAL A 303 3.14 15.67 -19.57
C VAL A 303 3.09 14.18 -19.30
N ALA A 304 2.34 13.51 -20.16
CA ALA A 304 2.35 12.08 -20.48
C ALA A 304 1.18 11.22 -20.01
N ALA A 305 0.02 11.51 -20.57
CA ALA A 305 -0.74 10.40 -21.15
C ALA A 305 0.06 9.91 -22.37
N GLY A 306 0.86 8.84 -22.23
CA GLY A 306 1.36 8.09 -23.38
C GLY A 306 2.85 8.08 -23.67
N LYS A 307 3.76 8.09 -22.68
CA LYS A 307 5.15 7.62 -22.89
C LYS A 307 5.68 6.94 -21.63
N THR A 308 5.82 5.64 -21.71
CA THR A 308 6.74 4.88 -20.85
C THR A 308 8.15 5.28 -21.26
N GLU A 309 8.80 6.15 -20.51
CA GLU A 309 10.24 6.36 -20.64
C GLU A 309 10.95 5.30 -19.77
N ASP A 310 11.50 4.31 -20.48
CA ASP A 310 12.59 3.48 -20.00
C ASP A 310 13.81 4.38 -19.74
N ALA A 311 13.97 4.84 -18.51
CA ALA A 311 15.23 5.44 -18.07
C ALA A 311 16.20 4.33 -17.72
N ARG A 312 16.80 3.70 -18.73
CA ARG A 312 18.06 2.99 -18.60
C ARG A 312 19.15 4.04 -18.42
N ALA A 313 19.68 4.17 -17.20
CA ALA A 313 20.94 4.84 -16.98
C ALA A 313 22.04 3.99 -17.65
N THR A 314 22.48 4.44 -18.80
CA THR A 314 23.72 3.95 -19.43
C THR A 314 24.89 4.44 -18.58
N VAL A 315 25.55 3.52 -17.90
CA VAL A 315 26.91 3.69 -17.41
C VAL A 315 27.81 3.66 -18.66
N HIS A 316 28.47 4.77 -18.92
CA HIS A 316 29.58 4.82 -19.85
C HIS A 316 30.77 4.10 -19.22
N ASP A 317 31.12 2.95 -19.74
CA ASP A 317 32.45 2.40 -19.63
C ASP A 317 33.19 2.73 -20.94
N ASP A 318 34.10 3.67 -20.82
CA ASP A 318 35.18 3.90 -21.80
C ASP A 318 36.19 2.76 -21.67
N GLU A 319 36.37 1.96 -22.70
CA GLU A 319 37.65 1.30 -23.01
C GLU A 319 37.82 1.03 -24.50
N PRO A 320 39.08 0.93 -24.99
CA PRO A 320 39.47 1.45 -26.29
C PRO A 320 39.48 0.41 -27.42
N VAL A 321 39.43 0.99 -28.63
CA VAL A 321 39.59 0.40 -29.94
C VAL A 321 40.80 -0.51 -30.05
N GLY A 322 40.60 -1.73 -30.55
CA GLY A 322 41.62 -2.64 -31.06
C GLY A 322 41.24 -3.18 -32.42
N ASP A 323 42.03 -2.85 -33.41
CA ASP A 323 41.92 -3.26 -34.81
C ASP A 323 42.06 -4.79 -35.01
N GLY A 324 41.39 -5.31 -36.05
CA GLY A 324 41.92 -6.50 -36.66
C GLY A 324 40.89 -7.47 -37.26
N GLU A 325 40.73 -7.33 -38.55
CA GLU A 325 40.76 -8.42 -39.60
C GLU A 325 39.47 -9.19 -39.95
N GLN A 326 39.11 -8.96 -41.21
CA GLN A 326 38.24 -9.75 -42.08
C GLN A 326 38.71 -11.19 -42.28
N VAL A 327 37.78 -12.14 -42.33
CA VAL A 327 37.82 -13.26 -43.28
C VAL A 327 36.39 -13.67 -43.69
N ILE A 328 36.22 -13.74 -45.00
CA ILE A 328 35.07 -14.16 -45.79
C ILE A 328 35.12 -15.72 -45.91
N ALA A 329 33.97 -16.38 -46.01
CA ALA A 329 33.61 -17.49 -46.93
C ALA A 329 32.30 -18.15 -46.49
N ASP A 330 31.25 -18.05 -47.24
CA ASP A 330 30.67 -18.88 -48.30
C ASP A 330 30.25 -20.31 -47.91
N GLY A 331 29.04 -20.65 -48.35
CA GLY A 331 28.60 -22.02 -48.60
C GLY A 331 27.27 -22.37 -47.88
N GLU A 332 26.14 -22.19 -48.48
CA GLU A 332 25.37 -22.99 -49.48
C GLU A 332 24.62 -24.23 -48.90
N LEU A 333 23.30 -24.13 -49.05
CA LEU A 333 22.30 -25.08 -49.59
C LEU A 333 22.12 -26.52 -49.00
N ALA A 334 20.86 -26.82 -48.68
CA ALA A 334 19.92 -27.83 -49.20
C ALA A 334 18.91 -28.24 -48.09
N ALA A 335 17.63 -28.10 -48.23
CA ALA A 335 16.58 -28.73 -49.04
C ALA A 335 16.29 -30.22 -48.70
N GLY A 336 15.02 -30.48 -48.47
CA GLY A 336 14.41 -31.81 -48.47
C GLY A 336 13.44 -32.00 -47.30
N SER A 337 12.17 -31.83 -47.41
CA SER A 337 11.05 -32.52 -48.07
C SER A 337 10.52 -33.74 -47.31
N GLU A 338 9.21 -33.64 -47.06
CA GLU A 338 8.17 -34.69 -47.22
C GLU A 338 8.07 -35.78 -46.15
N ASP A 339 6.95 -36.00 -45.67
CA ASP A 339 5.66 -36.54 -45.95
C ASP A 339 5.20 -37.56 -44.88
N GLY A 340 3.94 -37.58 -44.63
CA GLY A 340 3.23 -38.81 -44.51
C GLY A 340 2.32 -39.04 -43.30
N ALA A 341 1.07 -38.63 -43.51
CA ALA A 341 -0.16 -39.44 -43.41
C ALA A 341 -0.61 -40.03 -42.05
N GLU A 342 -1.77 -39.57 -41.64
CA GLU A 342 -3.04 -40.31 -41.49
C GLU A 342 -3.03 -41.61 -40.66
N ARG A 343 -3.89 -41.63 -39.65
CA ARG A 343 -5.12 -42.48 -39.62
C ARG A 343 -5.98 -42.23 -38.39
N ARG A 344 -7.23 -42.13 -38.73
CA ARG A 344 -8.46 -42.22 -37.97
C ARG A 344 -8.64 -43.57 -37.26
N ALA A 345 -9.49 -43.56 -36.24
CA ALA A 345 -10.75 -44.32 -36.02
C ALA A 345 -11.08 -44.34 -34.54
N ASP A 346 -12.19 -43.82 -34.15
CA ASP A 346 -13.54 -44.39 -34.03
C ASP A 346 -13.80 -45.31 -32.84
N GLY A 347 -14.94 -45.06 -32.26
CA GLY A 347 -15.74 -45.98 -31.43
C GLY A 347 -15.90 -45.52 -29.98
N ASP A 348 -16.94 -45.08 -29.59
CA ASP A 348 -18.39 -45.30 -29.55
C ASP A 348 -18.84 -45.67 -28.12
N GLU A 349 -19.86 -44.97 -27.72
CA GLU A 349 -21.06 -45.30 -26.94
C GLU A 349 -21.00 -45.78 -25.49
N ARG A 350 -21.86 -45.12 -24.77
CA ARG A 350 -23.05 -45.51 -23.94
C ARG A 350 -23.00 -44.99 -22.52
N SER A 351 -23.75 -43.99 -22.31
CA SER A 351 -25.18 -43.89 -21.82
C SER A 351 -25.45 -44.50 -20.45
N THR A 352 -25.74 -43.59 -19.56
CA THR A 352 -26.93 -43.42 -18.67
C THR A 352 -27.21 -44.42 -17.56
N PRO A 353 -28.15 -44.13 -16.65
CA PRO A 353 -28.36 -42.98 -15.75
C PRO A 353 -28.84 -43.35 -14.33
N VAL A 354 -29.13 -42.31 -13.48
CA VAL A 354 -30.27 -42.24 -12.52
C VAL A 354 -30.14 -42.90 -11.14
N ARG A 355 -30.17 -42.14 -10.09
CA ARG A 355 -31.28 -41.98 -9.11
C ARG A 355 -30.93 -41.05 -7.97
N GLY A 356 -31.64 -39.95 -7.81
CA GLY A 356 -32.04 -39.43 -6.50
C GLY A 356 -33.41 -39.96 -6.19
N PRO A 357 -34.14 -39.42 -5.22
CA PRO A 357 -33.84 -38.88 -3.91
C PRO A 357 -34.65 -39.61 -2.81
N GLU A 358 -34.38 -39.37 -1.55
CA GLU A 358 -35.41 -39.59 -0.51
C GLU A 358 -35.30 -38.53 0.59
N ARG A 359 -36.40 -37.81 0.70
CA ARG A 359 -36.77 -37.06 1.90
C ARG A 359 -37.21 -38.08 2.96
N VAL A 360 -36.86 -37.82 4.19
CA VAL A 360 -37.69 -38.25 5.33
C VAL A 360 -37.87 -37.04 6.23
N GLU A 361 -39.13 -36.72 6.38
CA GLU A 361 -39.74 -35.84 7.37
C GLU A 361 -39.79 -36.54 8.74
N ASP A 362 -39.87 -35.69 9.74
CA ASP A 362 -40.65 -35.81 10.98
C ASP A 362 -40.02 -36.31 12.28
N ALA A 363 -40.30 -35.46 13.23
CA ALA A 363 -40.83 -35.66 14.61
C ALA A 363 -39.81 -35.76 15.76
N ALA A 364 -39.71 -34.75 16.50
CA ALA A 364 -40.17 -34.46 17.85
C ALA A 364 -39.46 -33.27 18.44
#